data_f73289a3d046a29873e88a4b502645bd
#
_entry.id   f73289a3d046a29873e88a4b502645bd
#
_cell.length_a   1.000
_cell.length_b   1.000
_cell.length_c   1.000
_cell.angle_alpha   90.00
_cell.angle_beta   90.00
_cell.angle_gamma   90.00
#
_symmetry.space_group_name_H-M   'P 1'
#
loop_
_entity.id
_entity.type
_entity.pdbx_description
1 polymer ?
#
loop_
_entity_poly.entity_id
_entity_poly.type
_entity_poly.pdbx_seq_one_letter_code
_entity_poly.pdbx_strand_id
1 'polypeptide(L)'
;MLKVDLKTASCEMKARWTSEGSVFAGTISSTCHWVETHLEIESDDDPATVAALVRDAEGGCYAQSALQQPVPVTGTVRFNGTELDYTNYPKGRTPLAAAIQSRAYRFEVNVPFHLSSDSYL
;
A
#
# COMPACT_ATOMS: atom_id res chain seq x y z
N MET A 1 -22.96 -10.42 -13.02
CA MET A 1 -21.78 -10.97 -12.35
C MET A 1 -21.13 -11.99 -13.27
N LEU A 2 -19.87 -11.78 -13.65
CA LEU A 2 -19.13 -12.74 -14.47
C LEU A 2 -18.88 -14.02 -13.65
N LYS A 3 -19.35 -15.16 -14.17
CA LYS A 3 -19.00 -16.45 -13.61
C LYS A 3 -17.79 -16.98 -14.40
N VAL A 4 -16.68 -17.09 -13.73
CA VAL A 4 -15.45 -17.67 -14.29
C VAL A 4 -15.04 -18.82 -13.39
N ASP A 5 -14.74 -19.97 -13.97
CA ASP A 5 -14.26 -21.12 -13.22
C ASP A 5 -12.73 -21.08 -13.13
N LEU A 6 -12.26 -20.54 -12.02
CA LEU A 6 -10.82 -20.47 -11.72
C LEU A 6 -10.37 -21.75 -11.03
N LYS A 7 -9.40 -22.44 -11.63
CA LYS A 7 -8.72 -23.58 -11.00
C LYS A 7 -7.72 -23.12 -9.97
N THR A 8 -6.88 -22.17 -10.36
CA THR A 8 -5.89 -21.54 -9.47
C THR A 8 -5.75 -20.06 -9.83
N ALA A 9 -5.46 -19.25 -8.82
CA ALA A 9 -5.05 -17.87 -9.00
C ALA A 9 -4.01 -17.51 -7.94
N SER A 10 -2.90 -16.94 -8.37
CA SER A 10 -1.87 -16.42 -7.49
C SER A 10 -1.45 -15.02 -7.93
N CYS A 11 -1.14 -14.16 -6.97
CA CYS A 11 -0.66 -12.82 -7.23
C CYS A 11 0.60 -12.56 -6.42
N GLU A 12 1.67 -12.18 -7.11
CA GLU A 12 2.86 -11.62 -6.49
C GLU A 12 2.80 -10.10 -6.62
N MET A 13 2.97 -9.41 -5.51
CA MET A 13 3.04 -7.95 -5.49
C MET A 13 4.42 -7.50 -5.02
N LYS A 14 5.03 -6.58 -5.77
CA LYS A 14 6.28 -5.93 -5.41
C LYS A 14 6.05 -4.43 -5.30
N ALA A 15 6.60 -3.82 -4.27
CA ALA A 15 6.55 -2.38 -4.09
C ALA A 15 7.89 -1.84 -3.61
N ARG A 16 8.26 -0.66 -4.11
CA ARG A 16 9.46 0.03 -3.69
C ARG A 16 9.13 1.32 -2.96
N TRP A 17 9.63 1.42 -1.76
CA TRP A 17 9.48 2.57 -0.89
C TRP A 17 10.84 3.10 -0.46
N THR A 18 10.91 4.40 -0.24
CA THR A 18 12.01 5.01 0.50
C THR A 18 11.46 5.77 1.70
N SER A 19 12.19 5.73 2.79
CA SER A 19 11.90 6.52 3.97
C SER A 19 13.15 7.31 4.33
N GLU A 20 13.00 8.62 4.48
CA GLU A 20 14.10 9.55 4.73
C GLU A 20 13.77 10.42 5.93
N GLY A 21 14.81 10.91 6.58
CA GLY A 21 14.66 11.86 7.67
C GLY A 21 15.16 11.34 9.01
N SER A 22 14.89 12.13 10.04
CA SER A 22 15.26 11.85 11.42
C SER A 22 14.02 11.84 12.32
N VAL A 23 13.85 10.78 13.09
CA VAL A 23 12.80 10.69 14.12
C VAL A 23 12.97 11.78 15.17
N PHE A 24 14.23 12.05 15.58
CA PHE A 24 14.51 13.06 16.59
C PHE A 24 14.23 14.49 16.10
N ALA A 25 14.55 14.76 14.83
CA ALA A 25 14.25 16.04 14.20
C ALA A 25 12.80 16.18 13.73
N GLY A 26 12.02 15.10 13.73
CA GLY A 26 10.64 15.08 13.26
C GLY A 26 10.52 15.32 11.75
N THR A 27 11.50 14.84 10.97
CA THR A 27 11.56 15.07 9.52
C THR A 27 11.33 13.81 8.69
N ILE A 28 10.81 12.74 9.30
CA ILE A 28 10.53 11.49 8.58
C ILE A 28 9.52 11.73 7.48
N SER A 29 9.89 11.26 6.28
CA SER A 29 9.03 11.26 5.09
C SER A 29 9.21 9.96 4.34
N SER A 30 8.14 9.40 3.82
CA SER A 30 8.14 8.17 3.03
C SER A 30 7.56 8.40 1.65
N THR A 31 8.14 7.76 0.64
CA THR A 31 7.70 7.83 -0.74
C THR A 31 7.53 6.44 -1.32
N CYS A 32 6.40 6.19 -1.97
CA CYS A 32 6.20 5.03 -2.82
C CYS A 32 6.68 5.36 -4.24
N HIS A 33 7.58 4.55 -4.79
CA HIS A 33 8.12 4.79 -6.12
C HIS A 33 7.37 4.03 -7.20
N TRP A 34 7.04 2.78 -6.93
CA TRP A 34 6.29 1.93 -7.83
C TRP A 34 5.71 0.72 -7.09
N VAL A 35 4.68 0.17 -7.69
CA VAL A 35 4.05 -1.10 -7.30
C VAL A 35 3.86 -1.90 -8.57
N GLU A 36 4.22 -3.17 -8.53
CA GLU A 36 4.02 -4.15 -9.60
C GLU A 36 3.20 -5.31 -9.07
N THR A 37 2.32 -5.84 -9.92
CA THR A 37 1.57 -7.05 -9.65
C THR A 37 1.80 -8.06 -10.76
N HIS A 38 2.02 -9.31 -10.39
CA HIS A 38 2.14 -10.44 -11.30
C HIS A 38 1.07 -11.45 -10.95
N LEU A 39 0.09 -11.57 -11.81
CA LEU A 39 -1.06 -12.45 -11.63
C LEU A 39 -0.90 -13.69 -12.52
N GLU A 40 -0.96 -14.86 -11.91
CA GLU A 40 -1.03 -16.15 -12.59
C GLU A 40 -2.39 -16.78 -12.39
N ILE A 41 -3.06 -17.16 -13.48
CA ILE A 41 -4.41 -17.73 -13.46
C ILE A 41 -4.43 -19.00 -14.32
N GLU A 42 -5.06 -20.05 -13.78
CA GLU A 42 -5.43 -21.25 -14.52
C GLU A 42 -6.96 -21.37 -14.57
N SER A 43 -7.49 -21.52 -15.78
CA SER A 43 -8.93 -21.66 -16.05
C SER A 43 -9.16 -22.40 -17.36
N ASP A 44 -10.27 -23.09 -17.48
CA ASP A 44 -10.74 -23.69 -18.74
C ASP A 44 -11.61 -22.72 -19.56
N ASP A 45 -11.93 -21.54 -19.02
CA ASP A 45 -12.68 -20.51 -19.73
C ASP A 45 -11.84 -19.87 -20.85
N ASP A 46 -12.52 -19.22 -21.80
CA ASP A 46 -11.84 -18.54 -22.89
C ASP A 46 -11.04 -17.31 -22.40
N PRO A 47 -9.93 -16.98 -23.08
CA PRO A 47 -9.08 -15.86 -22.68
C PRO A 47 -9.81 -14.51 -22.58
N ALA A 48 -10.82 -14.26 -23.40
CA ALA A 48 -11.58 -13.01 -23.37
C ALA A 48 -12.38 -12.87 -22.07
N THR A 49 -12.98 -13.95 -21.59
CA THR A 49 -13.74 -14.02 -20.35
C THR A 49 -12.80 -13.81 -19.15
N VAL A 50 -11.66 -14.48 -19.14
CA VAL A 50 -10.64 -14.29 -18.08
C VAL A 50 -10.09 -12.87 -18.09
N ALA A 51 -9.81 -12.30 -19.27
CA ALA A 51 -9.35 -10.91 -19.38
C ALA A 51 -10.39 -9.89 -18.88
N ALA A 52 -11.67 -10.13 -19.10
CA ALA A 52 -12.74 -9.30 -18.56
C ALA A 52 -12.77 -9.35 -17.02
N LEU A 53 -12.63 -10.55 -16.45
CA LEU A 53 -12.55 -10.72 -15.00
C LEU A 53 -11.36 -9.96 -14.39
N VAL A 54 -10.19 -10.05 -15.00
CA VAL A 54 -8.99 -9.35 -14.53
C VAL A 54 -9.19 -7.84 -14.58
N ARG A 55 -9.71 -7.29 -15.69
CA ARG A 55 -10.01 -5.85 -15.79
C ARG A 55 -11.00 -5.37 -14.74
N ASP A 56 -12.05 -6.15 -14.49
CA ASP A 56 -13.05 -5.81 -13.46
C ASP A 56 -12.45 -5.86 -12.05
N ALA A 57 -11.60 -6.85 -11.78
CA ALA A 57 -10.92 -6.98 -10.51
C ALA A 57 -9.94 -5.82 -10.26
N GLU A 58 -9.15 -5.44 -11.27
CA GLU A 58 -8.23 -4.29 -11.18
C GLU A 58 -8.99 -2.98 -11.03
N GLY A 59 -10.04 -2.77 -11.83
CA GLY A 59 -10.87 -1.57 -11.77
C GLY A 59 -11.65 -1.42 -10.46
N GLY A 60 -12.01 -2.53 -9.82
CA GLY A 60 -12.70 -2.57 -8.54
C GLY A 60 -11.79 -2.62 -7.31
N CYS A 61 -10.47 -2.66 -7.50
CA CYS A 61 -9.52 -2.75 -6.40
C CYS A 61 -9.35 -1.40 -5.69
N TYR A 62 -9.87 -1.28 -4.46
CA TYR A 62 -9.76 -0.05 -3.66
C TYR A 62 -8.32 0.33 -3.35
N ALA A 63 -7.48 -0.64 -3.03
CA ALA A 63 -6.07 -0.40 -2.72
C ALA A 63 -5.31 0.14 -3.93
N GLN A 64 -5.51 -0.45 -5.10
CA GLN A 64 -4.89 0.00 -6.35
C GLN A 64 -5.36 1.41 -6.72
N SER A 65 -6.66 1.69 -6.60
CA SER A 65 -7.22 3.02 -6.82
C SER A 65 -6.60 4.06 -5.89
N ALA A 66 -6.44 3.75 -4.61
CA ALA A 66 -5.80 4.66 -3.64
C ALA A 66 -4.33 4.94 -3.95
N LEU A 67 -3.60 3.97 -4.53
CA LEU A 67 -2.21 4.16 -4.96
C LEU A 67 -2.09 5.00 -6.24
N GLN A 68 -3.04 4.86 -7.16
CA GLN A 68 -3.04 5.55 -8.45
C GLN A 68 -3.62 6.96 -8.40
N GLN A 69 -4.55 7.21 -7.47
CA GLN A 69 -5.26 8.48 -7.32
C GLN A 69 -5.06 9.01 -5.91
N PRO A 70 -4.09 9.90 -5.68
CA PRO A 70 -3.87 10.47 -4.37
C PRO A 70 -5.10 11.24 -3.91
N VAL A 71 -5.54 10.97 -2.70
CA VAL A 71 -6.68 11.61 -2.04
C VAL A 71 -6.23 12.29 -0.76
N PRO A 72 -6.92 13.35 -0.31
CA PRO A 72 -6.64 13.96 0.99
C PRO A 72 -6.83 12.94 2.12
N VAL A 73 -5.87 12.89 3.01
CA VAL A 73 -5.97 12.12 4.25
C VAL A 73 -6.06 13.10 5.41
N THR A 74 -7.15 13.00 6.16
CA THR A 74 -7.38 13.82 7.35
C THR A 74 -7.46 12.93 8.58
N GLY A 75 -6.98 13.44 9.69
CA GLY A 75 -7.03 12.71 10.96
C GLY A 75 -7.08 13.66 12.13
N THR A 76 -7.64 13.18 13.23
CA THR A 76 -7.65 13.88 14.51
C THR A 76 -7.01 12.99 15.56
N VAL A 77 -6.41 13.63 16.58
CA VAL A 77 -5.80 12.92 17.71
C VAL A 77 -6.47 13.37 18.99
N ARG A 78 -6.88 12.43 19.82
CA ARG A 78 -7.31 12.68 21.20
C ARG A 78 -6.25 12.20 22.17
N PHE A 79 -5.83 13.09 23.03
CA PHE A 79 -4.87 12.81 24.08
C PHE A 79 -5.54 13.01 25.45
N ASN A 80 -5.61 11.95 26.22
CA ASN A 80 -6.31 11.95 27.53
C ASN A 80 -7.74 12.54 27.47
N GLY A 81 -8.49 12.20 26.41
CA GLY A 81 -9.87 12.63 26.19
C GLY A 81 -10.05 14.05 25.61
N THR A 82 -8.97 14.76 25.33
CA THR A 82 -8.99 16.11 24.74
C THR A 82 -8.36 16.09 23.35
N GLU A 83 -8.91 16.85 22.41
CA GLU A 83 -8.34 16.98 21.08
C GLU A 83 -6.95 17.61 21.14
N LEU A 84 -5.98 16.99 20.49
CA LEU A 84 -4.60 17.45 20.39
C LEU A 84 -4.30 17.89 18.96
N ASP A 85 -4.07 19.16 18.75
CA ASP A 85 -3.54 19.69 17.50
C ASP A 85 -2.01 19.57 17.50
N TYR A 86 -1.53 18.39 17.08
CA TYR A 86 -0.11 18.09 17.05
C TYR A 86 0.68 18.89 15.99
N THR A 87 -0.02 19.54 15.06
CA THR A 87 0.62 20.33 14.00
C THR A 87 1.16 21.67 14.51
N ASN A 88 0.62 22.17 15.62
CA ASN A 88 1.04 23.40 16.27
C ASN A 88 2.27 23.24 17.18
N TYR A 89 2.74 21.99 17.35
CA TYR A 89 3.94 21.75 18.16
C TYR A 89 5.19 21.77 17.27
N PRO A 90 6.35 22.23 17.80
CA PRO A 90 7.58 22.26 17.03
C PRO A 90 8.03 20.84 16.66
N LYS A 91 8.60 20.71 15.47
CA LYS A 91 9.22 19.46 15.02
C LYS A 91 10.47 19.17 15.83
N GLY A 92 10.64 17.90 16.18
CA GLY A 92 11.80 17.44 16.94
C GLY A 92 11.64 17.57 18.46
N ARG A 93 12.52 16.91 19.19
CA ARG A 93 12.43 16.83 20.66
C ARG A 93 13.36 17.78 21.39
N THR A 94 14.48 18.15 20.77
CA THR A 94 15.50 19.02 21.37
C THR A 94 16.26 19.78 20.25
N PRO A 95 16.93 20.91 20.56
CA PRO A 95 17.79 21.61 19.61
C PRO A 95 18.91 20.73 19.04
N LEU A 96 19.38 19.74 19.81
CA LEU A 96 20.38 18.77 19.37
C LEU A 96 19.83 17.83 18.28
N ALA A 97 18.54 17.52 18.32
CA ALA A 97 17.89 16.68 17.32
C ALA A 97 17.91 17.29 15.90
N ALA A 98 17.89 18.62 15.80
CA ALA A 98 17.99 19.32 14.52
C ALA A 98 19.36 19.16 13.85
N ALA A 99 20.41 18.85 14.60
CA ALA A 99 21.76 18.63 14.11
C ALA A 99 22.02 17.17 13.66
N ILE A 100 21.12 16.24 13.96
CA ILE A 100 21.26 14.85 13.56
C ILE A 100 20.91 14.73 12.07
N GLN A 101 21.87 14.26 11.28
CA GLN A 101 21.69 14.06 9.85
C GLN A 101 20.60 13.03 9.55
N SER A 102 19.81 13.32 8.54
CA SER A 102 18.80 12.39 8.03
C SER A 102 19.45 11.13 7.48
N ARG A 103 18.83 9.98 7.73
CA ARG A 103 19.19 8.69 7.12
C ARG A 103 18.09 8.28 6.16
N ALA A 104 18.49 7.89 4.96
CA ALA A 104 17.60 7.26 4.01
C ALA A 104 17.55 5.75 4.24
N TYR A 105 16.36 5.20 4.34
CA TYR A 105 16.13 3.76 4.39
C TYR A 105 15.41 3.33 3.12
N ARG A 106 15.89 2.24 2.53
CA ARG A 106 15.24 1.62 1.38
C ARG A 106 14.79 0.22 1.77
N PHE A 107 13.56 -0.11 1.50
CA PHE A 107 13.05 -1.47 1.65
C PHE A 107 12.14 -1.82 0.49
N GLU A 108 12.11 -3.09 0.16
CA GLU A 108 11.20 -3.67 -0.81
C GLU A 108 10.21 -4.56 -0.06
N VAL A 109 8.94 -4.42 -0.41
CA VAL A 109 7.88 -5.27 0.11
C VAL A 109 7.47 -6.24 -0.99
N ASN A 110 7.58 -7.52 -0.70
CA ASN A 110 7.11 -8.59 -1.56
C ASN A 110 6.01 -9.34 -0.79
N VAL A 111 4.78 -9.30 -1.30
CA VAL A 111 3.64 -9.96 -0.66
C VAL A 111 3.11 -11.03 -1.63
N PRO A 112 3.49 -12.30 -1.43
CA PRO A 112 2.88 -13.40 -2.17
C PRO A 112 1.45 -13.62 -1.65
N PHE A 113 0.50 -13.61 -2.55
CA PHE A 113 -0.89 -13.94 -2.27
C PHE A 113 -1.32 -15.11 -3.13
N HIS A 114 -1.76 -16.19 -2.48
CA HIS A 114 -2.20 -17.40 -3.16
C HIS A 114 -3.66 -17.73 -2.78
N LEU A 115 -4.52 -17.80 -3.78
CA LEU A 115 -5.89 -18.27 -3.65
C LEU A 115 -6.01 -19.61 -4.40
N SER A 116 -6.41 -20.66 -3.70
CA SER A 116 -6.81 -21.91 -4.35
C SER A 116 -8.35 -22.03 -4.34
N SER A 117 -8.90 -22.67 -5.37
CA SER A 117 -10.34 -22.89 -5.51
C SER A 117 -10.95 -23.71 -4.36
N ASP A 118 -10.12 -24.45 -3.62
CA ASP A 118 -10.55 -25.27 -2.49
C ASP A 118 -10.89 -24.46 -1.22
N SER A 119 -10.69 -23.15 -1.24
CA SER A 119 -10.91 -22.25 -0.10
C SER A 119 -12.29 -21.60 -0.07
N TYR A 120 -13.16 -21.88 -1.04
CA TYR A 120 -14.51 -21.31 -1.17
C TYR A 120 -15.60 -22.39 -1.22
N LEU A 121 -15.61 -23.26 -0.25
CA LEU A 121 -16.76 -24.12 0.02
C LEU A 121 -17.45 -23.69 1.31
#